data_7530613d87da90e54ac4d1af75f43cdd
#
_entry.id   7530613d87da90e54ac4d1af75f43cdd
#
_cell.length_a   1.000
_cell.length_b   1.000
_cell.length_c   1.000
_cell.angle_alpha   90.00
_cell.angle_beta   90.00
_cell.angle_gamma   90.00
#
_symmetry.space_group_name_H-M   'P 1'
#
loop_
_entity.id
_entity.type
_entity.pdbx_description
1 polymer ?
#
loop_
_entity_poly.entity_id
_entity_poly.type
_entity_poly.pdbx_seq_one_letter_code
_entity_poly.pdbx_strand_id
1 'polypeptide(L)'
;MTVQFEKTSPVVGEMTITIEKADYQERVEKALKNYRKKANMPGFRPGQVPMSLLRKRFGSEVTAEEVQKMLGEKLYEYIEEQKIDMLGEPLASDKQKEVDFEAESNDFVFDIAIAPEFDATLSDKDKIPFYTIKVTDEMIDTQVKAYTQRNGHYDKVDEWKDGDMTKGIIAELDAEDSVKEGGIQVEDAVILPGYFKDEDQKKLFEGVKVNTVITFNPAKAYNESDVELASLLHISKEDAAGVRGDFSYQITEITRYVPSELTQELFDNVFGEGKVKSEEEFRKAISEQLEQQFAAESQFRFMFDVREYLEKRIGTLEWPDALLKRIMLANNKDKGEEYVEQNYEGSIRALAWHLIQNKLVTQTGIKIEQDDLLEMAKEQTRMQFAQYGMANVPDELLTNYATEQLKKRENVDALIERATEKKLGIALKEIVKLTKKSVTMEEFQKLFENK
;
A
#
# COMPACT_ATOMS: atom_id res chain seq x y z
N MET A 1 15.69 -26.02 36.49
CA MET A 1 15.94 -24.78 35.71
C MET A 1 15.83 -23.56 36.64
N THR A 2 16.79 -22.65 36.60
CA THR A 2 16.76 -21.37 37.33
C THR A 2 16.93 -20.22 36.32
N VAL A 3 16.29 -19.08 36.59
CA VAL A 3 16.40 -17.89 35.75
C VAL A 3 16.92 -16.74 36.60
N GLN A 4 17.95 -16.07 36.15
CA GLN A 4 18.48 -14.84 36.72
C GLN A 4 18.38 -13.75 35.67
N PHE A 5 17.87 -12.58 36.05
CA PHE A 5 17.74 -11.42 35.17
C PHE A 5 18.36 -10.19 35.82
N GLU A 6 19.23 -9.54 35.12
CA GLU A 6 19.89 -8.31 35.55
C GLU A 6 19.75 -7.21 34.51
N LYS A 7 19.24 -6.04 34.89
CA LYS A 7 19.28 -4.85 34.03
C LYS A 7 20.68 -4.29 34.03
N THR A 8 21.38 -4.38 32.91
CA THR A 8 22.73 -3.81 32.73
C THR A 8 22.67 -2.32 32.38
N SER A 9 21.54 -1.85 31.84
CA SER A 9 21.18 -0.43 31.66
C SER A 9 19.66 -0.27 31.72
N PRO A 10 19.13 0.95 31.70
CA PRO A 10 17.65 1.16 31.63
C PRO A 10 16.97 0.43 30.47
N VAL A 11 17.70 0.22 29.38
CA VAL A 11 17.17 -0.33 28.11
C VAL A 11 17.79 -1.66 27.68
N VAL A 12 18.67 -2.23 28.51
CA VAL A 12 19.31 -3.53 28.24
C VAL A 12 19.24 -4.41 29.49
N GLY A 13 18.78 -5.64 29.30
CA GLY A 13 18.84 -6.70 30.30
C GLY A 13 19.67 -7.88 29.83
N GLU A 14 20.26 -8.59 30.77
CA GLU A 14 20.92 -9.86 30.58
C GLU A 14 20.15 -10.94 31.35
N MET A 15 19.76 -12.01 30.67
CA MET A 15 19.06 -13.14 31.27
C MET A 15 19.93 -14.38 31.19
N THR A 16 20.22 -14.98 32.35
CA THR A 16 20.89 -16.26 32.43
C THR A 16 19.89 -17.34 32.82
N ILE A 17 19.76 -18.36 31.99
CA ILE A 17 18.95 -19.54 32.25
C ILE A 17 19.88 -20.71 32.48
N THR A 18 19.94 -21.23 33.73
CA THR A 18 20.69 -22.44 34.07
C THR A 18 19.78 -23.65 33.90
N ILE A 19 20.20 -24.60 33.06
CA ILE A 19 19.50 -25.85 32.82
C ILE A 19 20.39 -27.01 33.35
N GLU A 20 19.80 -27.82 34.22
CA GLU A 20 20.42 -29.06 34.67
C GLU A 20 20.07 -30.23 33.75
N LYS A 21 20.93 -31.26 33.69
CA LYS A 21 20.73 -32.47 32.88
C LYS A 21 19.40 -33.15 33.22
N ALA A 22 19.00 -33.13 34.48
CA ALA A 22 17.73 -33.67 34.96
C ALA A 22 16.51 -32.98 34.35
N ASP A 23 16.60 -31.67 34.04
CA ASP A 23 15.47 -30.89 33.52
C ASP A 23 15.03 -31.35 32.12
N TYR A 24 15.96 -31.72 31.23
CA TYR A 24 15.66 -32.07 29.84
C TYR A 24 15.71 -33.57 29.55
N GLN A 25 16.26 -34.39 30.41
CA GLN A 25 16.48 -35.81 30.15
C GLN A 25 15.20 -36.55 29.75
N GLU A 26 14.10 -36.34 30.46
CA GLU A 26 12.82 -36.98 30.17
C GLU A 26 12.25 -36.55 28.81
N ARG A 27 12.35 -35.25 28.48
CA ARG A 27 11.93 -34.71 27.18
C ARG A 27 12.72 -35.30 26.03
N VAL A 28 14.05 -35.37 26.17
CA VAL A 28 14.95 -35.96 25.18
C VAL A 28 14.65 -37.45 24.96
N GLU A 29 14.41 -38.21 26.03
CA GLU A 29 14.02 -39.62 25.92
C GLU A 29 12.70 -39.79 25.16
N LYS A 30 11.72 -38.95 25.42
CA LYS A 30 10.44 -38.95 24.75
C LYS A 30 10.59 -38.56 23.28
N ALA A 31 11.39 -37.53 22.98
CA ALA A 31 11.69 -37.08 21.63
C ALA A 31 12.40 -38.16 20.82
N LEU A 32 13.41 -38.82 21.38
CA LEU A 32 14.10 -39.96 20.75
C LEU A 32 13.17 -41.14 20.49
N LYS A 33 12.24 -41.43 21.40
CA LYS A 33 11.20 -42.47 21.17
C LYS A 33 10.28 -42.11 20.02
N ASN A 34 9.91 -40.84 19.88
CA ASN A 34 9.08 -40.39 18.75
C ASN A 34 9.86 -40.37 17.44
N TYR A 35 11.12 -39.92 17.48
CA TYR A 35 12.03 -39.98 16.34
C TYR A 35 12.21 -41.39 15.83
N ARG A 36 12.35 -42.41 16.71
CA ARG A 36 12.45 -43.81 16.38
C ARG A 36 11.31 -44.29 15.48
N LYS A 37 10.08 -43.84 15.72
CA LYS A 37 8.89 -44.25 14.93
C LYS A 37 9.00 -43.83 13.47
N LYS A 38 9.70 -42.72 13.19
CA LYS A 38 9.83 -42.13 11.86
C LYS A 38 11.22 -42.33 11.25
N ALA A 39 12.20 -42.75 12.03
CA ALA A 39 13.59 -42.90 11.60
C ALA A 39 13.72 -43.95 10.52
N ASN A 40 14.28 -43.55 9.38
CA ASN A 40 14.67 -44.47 8.28
C ASN A 40 16.20 -44.62 8.31
N MET A 41 16.66 -45.80 8.73
CA MET A 41 18.09 -46.09 8.77
C MET A 41 18.38 -47.37 7.95
N PRO A 42 19.44 -47.36 7.11
CA PRO A 42 19.86 -48.51 6.35
C PRO A 42 20.08 -49.73 7.27
N GLY A 43 19.48 -50.86 6.93
CA GLY A 43 19.57 -52.10 7.70
C GLY A 43 18.51 -52.30 8.79
N PHE A 44 17.63 -51.29 9.03
CA PHE A 44 16.57 -51.41 10.04
C PHE A 44 15.20 -51.04 9.43
N ARG A 45 14.18 -51.75 9.85
CA ARG A 45 12.80 -51.39 9.53
C ARG A 45 12.38 -50.15 10.34
N PRO A 46 11.61 -49.23 9.78
CA PRO A 46 11.08 -48.08 10.51
C PRO A 46 10.48 -48.48 11.86
N GLY A 47 10.84 -47.80 12.95
CA GLY A 47 10.40 -48.12 14.31
C GLY A 47 11.19 -49.24 15.02
N GLN A 48 12.12 -49.94 14.35
CA GLN A 48 12.89 -51.03 14.94
C GLN A 48 14.36 -50.70 15.19
N VAL A 49 14.77 -49.47 14.96
CA VAL A 49 16.15 -49.01 15.23
C VAL A 49 16.44 -49.08 16.75
N PRO A 50 17.55 -49.70 17.18
CA PRO A 50 17.93 -49.72 18.60
C PRO A 50 18.12 -48.31 19.16
N MET A 51 17.61 -48.07 20.37
CA MET A 51 17.68 -46.74 21.02
C MET A 51 19.12 -46.30 21.25
N SER A 52 20.03 -47.23 21.55
CA SER A 52 21.46 -46.94 21.72
C SER A 52 22.11 -46.35 20.44
N LEU A 53 21.71 -46.88 19.28
CA LEU A 53 22.19 -46.39 18.00
C LEU A 53 21.61 -45.03 17.63
N LEU A 54 20.32 -44.82 17.91
CA LEU A 54 19.68 -43.54 17.74
C LEU A 54 20.29 -42.45 18.62
N ARG A 55 20.53 -42.79 19.92
CA ARG A 55 21.17 -41.88 20.86
C ARG A 55 22.58 -41.50 20.42
N LYS A 56 23.36 -42.49 19.96
CA LYS A 56 24.72 -42.24 19.45
C LYS A 56 24.74 -41.33 18.22
N ARG A 57 23.76 -41.46 17.34
CA ARG A 57 23.74 -40.73 16.06
C ARG A 57 23.02 -39.41 16.10
N PHE A 58 21.93 -39.30 16.85
CA PHE A 58 21.02 -38.14 16.87
C PHE A 58 20.85 -37.57 18.31
N GLY A 59 21.45 -38.18 19.31
CA GLY A 59 21.24 -37.78 20.70
C GLY A 59 21.62 -36.34 20.96
N SER A 60 22.77 -35.90 20.48
CA SER A 60 23.23 -34.50 20.66
C SER A 60 22.30 -33.50 19.97
N GLU A 61 21.90 -33.79 18.73
CA GLU A 61 20.98 -32.95 17.95
C GLU A 61 19.59 -32.85 18.60
N VAL A 62 19.02 -33.99 19.01
CA VAL A 62 17.73 -34.02 19.71
C VAL A 62 17.81 -33.34 21.07
N THR A 63 18.93 -33.47 21.78
CA THR A 63 19.15 -32.75 23.06
C THR A 63 19.19 -31.25 22.84
N ALA A 64 19.95 -30.78 21.85
CA ALA A 64 20.02 -29.34 21.51
C ALA A 64 18.64 -28.78 21.14
N GLU A 65 17.88 -29.52 20.34
CA GLU A 65 16.51 -29.11 19.91
C GLU A 65 15.55 -29.02 21.11
N GLU A 66 15.53 -30.01 21.99
CA GLU A 66 14.64 -29.99 23.16
C GLU A 66 15.07 -28.94 24.19
N VAL A 67 16.37 -28.75 24.41
CA VAL A 67 16.87 -27.68 25.26
C VAL A 67 16.50 -26.31 24.70
N GLN A 68 16.64 -26.08 23.38
CA GLN A 68 16.25 -24.83 22.75
C GLN A 68 14.77 -24.53 22.94
N LYS A 69 13.89 -25.54 22.81
CA LYS A 69 12.45 -25.37 23.07
C LYS A 69 12.20 -24.99 24.52
N MET A 70 12.84 -25.67 25.45
CA MET A 70 12.69 -25.37 26.89
C MET A 70 13.21 -23.99 27.28
N LEU A 71 14.31 -23.56 26.67
CA LEU A 71 14.84 -22.21 26.85
C LEU A 71 13.84 -21.15 26.37
N GLY A 72 13.28 -21.32 25.16
CA GLY A 72 12.27 -20.42 24.64
C GLY A 72 11.01 -20.36 25.54
N GLU A 73 10.48 -21.53 25.93
CA GLU A 73 9.32 -21.59 26.85
C GLU A 73 9.61 -20.82 28.16
N LYS A 74 10.76 -21.06 28.78
CA LYS A 74 11.09 -20.48 30.10
C LYS A 74 11.42 -18.98 30.00
N LEU A 75 12.05 -18.55 28.91
CA LEU A 75 12.39 -17.16 28.64
C LEU A 75 11.15 -16.31 28.51
N TYR A 76 10.21 -16.73 27.63
CA TYR A 76 8.97 -15.97 27.42
C TYR A 76 8.05 -16.01 28.65
N GLU A 77 7.97 -17.14 29.37
CA GLU A 77 7.25 -17.23 30.65
C GLU A 77 7.77 -16.18 31.63
N TYR A 78 9.07 -16.07 31.79
CA TYR A 78 9.69 -15.11 32.73
C TYR A 78 9.44 -13.66 32.29
N ILE A 79 9.57 -13.34 30.98
CA ILE A 79 9.33 -12.01 30.46
C ILE A 79 7.88 -11.58 30.73
N GLU A 80 6.92 -12.49 30.54
CA GLU A 80 5.50 -12.23 30.78
C GLU A 80 5.21 -12.03 32.27
N GLU A 81 5.71 -12.92 33.13
CA GLU A 81 5.56 -12.83 34.60
C GLU A 81 6.14 -11.53 35.17
N GLN A 82 7.33 -11.12 34.69
CA GLN A 82 8.00 -9.91 35.15
C GLN A 82 7.53 -8.64 34.39
N LYS A 83 6.65 -8.78 33.41
CA LYS A 83 6.13 -7.68 32.57
C LYS A 83 7.26 -6.84 31.95
N ILE A 84 8.24 -7.51 31.40
CA ILE A 84 9.36 -6.86 30.71
C ILE A 84 8.88 -6.46 29.30
N ASP A 85 8.86 -5.16 29.00
CA ASP A 85 8.56 -4.65 27.66
C ASP A 85 9.78 -4.87 26.75
N MET A 86 9.88 -6.10 26.21
CA MET A 86 11.00 -6.51 25.36
C MET A 86 10.83 -5.97 23.93
N LEU A 87 11.93 -5.53 23.31
CA LEU A 87 12.03 -5.09 21.93
C LEU A 87 12.66 -6.16 21.06
N GLY A 88 11.88 -6.68 20.10
CA GLY A 88 12.34 -7.74 19.21
C GLY A 88 12.54 -9.09 19.91
N GLU A 89 13.42 -9.92 19.37
CA GLU A 89 13.74 -11.24 19.92
C GLU A 89 15.01 -11.19 20.79
N PRO A 90 15.09 -12.01 21.87
CA PRO A 90 16.32 -12.12 22.66
C PRO A 90 17.44 -12.72 21.82
N LEU A 91 18.63 -12.19 21.95
CA LEU A 91 19.82 -12.72 21.28
C LEU A 91 20.74 -13.44 22.25
N ALA A 92 21.40 -14.51 21.80
CA ALA A 92 22.48 -15.09 22.57
C ALA A 92 23.55 -14.03 22.85
N SER A 93 23.94 -13.91 24.11
CA SER A 93 24.96 -12.95 24.54
C SER A 93 26.34 -13.32 24.02
N ASP A 94 27.17 -12.32 23.78
CA ASP A 94 28.61 -12.55 23.48
C ASP A 94 29.36 -13.20 24.66
N LYS A 95 28.76 -13.20 25.85
CA LYS A 95 29.27 -13.89 27.05
C LYS A 95 28.91 -15.38 27.09
N GLN A 96 28.08 -15.87 26.11
CA GLN A 96 27.71 -17.27 26.06
C GLN A 96 28.93 -18.17 25.94
N LYS A 97 29.06 -19.07 26.88
CA LYS A 97 30.11 -20.10 26.89
C LYS A 97 29.71 -21.26 25.97
N GLU A 98 30.69 -22.04 25.55
CA GLU A 98 30.43 -23.27 24.83
C GLU A 98 29.54 -24.21 25.66
N VAL A 99 28.51 -24.78 25.03
CA VAL A 99 27.54 -25.67 25.67
C VAL A 99 28.05 -27.09 25.64
N ASP A 100 28.16 -27.70 26.82
CA ASP A 100 28.53 -29.11 26.98
C ASP A 100 27.36 -29.90 27.58
N PHE A 101 26.63 -30.64 26.75
CA PHE A 101 25.52 -31.49 27.20
C PHE A 101 25.94 -32.74 28.02
N GLU A 102 27.22 -33.01 28.15
CA GLU A 102 27.72 -34.03 29.10
C GLU A 102 27.90 -33.46 30.51
N ALA A 103 28.00 -32.15 30.66
CA ALA A 103 28.06 -31.48 31.96
C ALA A 103 26.75 -31.61 32.75
N GLU A 104 26.81 -31.50 34.09
CA GLU A 104 25.62 -31.55 34.95
C GLU A 104 24.67 -30.38 34.74
N SER A 105 25.20 -29.21 34.38
CA SER A 105 24.43 -27.99 34.10
C SER A 105 25.07 -27.13 33.02
N ASN A 106 24.27 -26.36 32.34
CA ASN A 106 24.68 -25.35 31.36
C ASN A 106 23.97 -24.03 31.61
N ASP A 107 24.71 -22.94 31.47
CA ASP A 107 24.19 -21.58 31.52
C ASP A 107 23.97 -21.07 30.07
N PHE A 108 22.78 -20.56 29.82
CA PHE A 108 22.42 -19.91 28.57
C PHE A 108 22.16 -18.43 28.83
N VAL A 109 22.98 -17.58 28.23
CA VAL A 109 22.96 -16.13 28.46
C VAL A 109 22.37 -15.43 27.27
N PHE A 110 21.37 -14.59 27.51
CA PHE A 110 20.66 -13.83 26.49
C PHE A 110 20.71 -12.33 26.76
N ASP A 111 20.98 -11.55 25.73
CA ASP A 111 20.83 -10.10 25.76
C ASP A 111 19.39 -9.75 25.36
N ILE A 112 18.74 -8.91 26.17
CA ILE A 112 17.34 -8.50 26.00
C ILE A 112 17.28 -6.99 25.83
N ALA A 113 16.78 -6.53 24.71
CA ALA A 113 16.46 -5.13 24.49
C ALA A 113 15.14 -4.78 25.20
N ILE A 114 15.15 -3.73 25.99
CA ILE A 114 14.01 -3.29 26.82
C ILE A 114 13.53 -1.95 26.29
N ALA A 115 12.20 -1.78 26.18
CA ALA A 115 11.60 -0.51 25.77
C ALA A 115 11.93 0.61 26.78
N PRO A 116 12.25 1.81 26.28
CA PRO A 116 12.46 2.95 27.15
C PRO A 116 11.15 3.34 27.87
N GLU A 117 11.28 3.80 29.10
CA GLU A 117 10.15 4.33 29.87
C GLU A 117 9.84 5.77 29.44
N PHE A 118 8.60 6.05 29.11
CA PHE A 118 8.12 7.39 28.78
C PHE A 118 6.62 7.51 29.05
N ASP A 119 6.12 8.76 29.17
CA ASP A 119 4.70 9.06 29.32
C ASP A 119 4.11 9.61 28.00
N ALA A 120 3.17 8.87 27.44
CA ALA A 120 2.39 9.25 26.26
C ALA A 120 0.94 9.63 26.59
N THR A 121 0.57 9.73 27.87
CA THR A 121 -0.80 9.99 28.31
C THR A 121 -1.28 11.34 27.79
N LEU A 122 -2.42 11.35 27.12
CA LEU A 122 -3.11 12.56 26.64
C LEU A 122 -4.31 12.91 27.51
N SER A 123 -4.67 14.18 27.57
CA SER A 123 -5.74 14.72 28.40
C SER A 123 -6.42 15.93 27.73
N ASP A 124 -7.46 16.46 28.34
CA ASP A 124 -8.14 17.70 27.95
C ASP A 124 -7.30 18.96 28.05
N LYS A 125 -6.09 18.88 28.66
CA LYS A 125 -5.11 19.96 28.70
C LYS A 125 -4.26 20.02 27.43
N ASP A 126 -4.16 18.92 26.71
CA ASP A 126 -3.37 18.80 25.48
C ASP A 126 -4.15 19.40 24.30
N LYS A 127 -3.61 20.47 23.72
CA LYS A 127 -4.22 21.21 22.62
C LYS A 127 -3.66 20.72 21.30
N ILE A 128 -4.47 20.02 20.53
CA ILE A 128 -4.06 19.52 19.23
C ILE A 128 -4.92 20.16 18.13
N PRO A 129 -4.32 20.62 17.03
CA PRO A 129 -5.08 21.19 15.93
C PRO A 129 -5.95 20.12 15.26
N PHE A 130 -7.13 20.51 14.83
CA PHE A 130 -8.00 19.72 13.98
C PHE A 130 -8.45 20.56 12.80
N TYR A 131 -8.02 20.18 11.61
CA TYR A 131 -8.30 20.92 10.39
C TYR A 131 -9.53 20.35 9.69
N THR A 132 -10.43 21.24 9.28
CA THR A 132 -11.62 20.90 8.48
C THR A 132 -11.47 21.59 7.13
N ILE A 133 -11.48 20.81 6.05
CA ILE A 133 -11.37 21.34 4.69
C ILE A 133 -12.77 21.78 4.23
N LYS A 134 -12.87 23.01 3.72
CA LYS A 134 -14.13 23.56 3.20
C LYS A 134 -14.41 22.98 1.81
N VAL A 135 -15.59 22.40 1.62
CA VAL A 135 -16.12 22.15 0.28
C VAL A 135 -16.61 23.46 -0.31
N THR A 136 -16.18 23.79 -1.51
CA THR A 136 -16.58 24.99 -2.25
C THR A 136 -17.44 24.63 -3.46
N ASP A 137 -18.26 25.59 -3.92
CA ASP A 137 -19.07 25.40 -5.12
C ASP A 137 -18.19 25.10 -6.35
N GLU A 138 -16.99 25.69 -6.43
CA GLU A 138 -16.02 25.43 -7.50
C GLU A 138 -15.55 23.97 -7.52
N MET A 139 -15.34 23.35 -6.34
CA MET A 139 -15.00 21.92 -6.25
C MET A 139 -16.17 21.06 -6.73
N ILE A 140 -17.40 21.42 -6.33
CA ILE A 140 -18.60 20.72 -6.77
C ILE A 140 -18.74 20.85 -8.29
N ASP A 141 -18.59 22.06 -8.88
CA ASP A 141 -18.65 22.30 -10.32
C ASP A 141 -17.58 21.49 -11.08
N THR A 142 -16.38 21.43 -10.55
CA THR A 142 -15.29 20.64 -11.12
C THR A 142 -15.65 19.16 -11.15
N GLN A 143 -16.24 18.65 -10.08
CA GLN A 143 -16.65 17.25 -10.00
C GLN A 143 -17.86 16.95 -10.90
N VAL A 144 -18.83 17.86 -10.99
CA VAL A 144 -19.94 17.78 -11.94
C VAL A 144 -19.41 17.68 -13.37
N LYS A 145 -18.47 18.58 -13.74
CA LYS A 145 -17.83 18.55 -15.06
C LYS A 145 -17.08 17.25 -15.32
N ALA A 146 -16.37 16.72 -14.33
CA ALA A 146 -15.69 15.44 -14.47
C ALA A 146 -16.67 14.28 -14.71
N TYR A 147 -17.81 14.26 -14.00
CA TYR A 147 -18.84 13.24 -14.20
C TYR A 147 -19.52 13.37 -15.56
N THR A 148 -19.88 14.57 -16.00
CA THR A 148 -20.48 14.80 -17.32
C THR A 148 -19.53 14.43 -18.45
N GLN A 149 -18.25 14.79 -18.33
CA GLN A 149 -17.21 14.40 -19.29
C GLN A 149 -16.98 12.89 -19.34
N ARG A 150 -17.02 12.19 -18.22
CA ARG A 150 -16.78 10.74 -18.17
C ARG A 150 -17.95 9.92 -18.74
N ASN A 151 -19.17 10.45 -18.67
CA ASN A 151 -20.40 9.79 -19.12
C ASN A 151 -20.92 10.37 -20.44
N GLY A 152 -20.09 11.09 -21.19
CA GLY A 152 -20.47 11.60 -22.51
C GLY A 152 -20.53 10.51 -23.58
N HIS A 153 -20.97 10.90 -24.75
CA HIS A 153 -21.09 10.04 -25.92
C HIS A 153 -20.54 10.73 -27.18
N TYR A 154 -20.42 9.98 -28.26
CA TYR A 154 -19.98 10.51 -29.54
C TYR A 154 -21.16 10.68 -30.48
N ASP A 155 -21.39 11.93 -30.94
CA ASP A 155 -22.37 12.26 -31.94
C ASP A 155 -21.76 12.39 -33.34
N LYS A 156 -22.44 11.93 -34.36
CA LYS A 156 -22.08 12.22 -35.75
C LYS A 156 -22.48 13.64 -36.09
N VAL A 157 -21.54 14.39 -36.65
CA VAL A 157 -21.73 15.79 -37.04
C VAL A 157 -21.31 15.99 -38.50
N ASP A 158 -21.89 17.01 -39.16
CA ASP A 158 -21.61 17.27 -40.56
C ASP A 158 -20.38 18.15 -40.82
N GLU A 159 -19.97 18.95 -39.81
CA GLU A 159 -18.89 19.94 -39.93
C GLU A 159 -17.93 19.81 -38.74
N TRP A 160 -16.65 19.75 -39.07
CA TRP A 160 -15.58 19.59 -38.07
C TRP A 160 -15.39 20.86 -37.24
N LYS A 161 -15.17 20.68 -35.97
CA LYS A 161 -14.70 21.67 -34.99
C LYS A 161 -13.53 21.12 -34.20
N ASP A 162 -12.74 22.01 -33.62
CA ASP A 162 -11.59 21.59 -32.78
C ASP A 162 -12.07 20.64 -31.66
N GLY A 163 -11.34 19.52 -31.53
CA GLY A 163 -11.69 18.43 -30.63
C GLY A 163 -12.48 17.28 -31.28
N ASP A 164 -12.99 17.46 -32.48
CA ASP A 164 -13.70 16.39 -33.19
C ASP A 164 -12.74 15.37 -33.82
N MET A 165 -13.18 14.13 -33.87
CA MET A 165 -12.48 13.03 -34.52
C MET A 165 -13.05 12.86 -35.93
N THR A 166 -12.16 12.66 -36.91
CA THR A 166 -12.56 12.35 -38.28
C THR A 166 -12.17 10.92 -38.61
N LYS A 167 -13.04 10.26 -39.41
CA LYS A 167 -12.77 8.98 -40.02
C LYS A 167 -12.88 9.12 -41.53
N GLY A 168 -11.98 8.46 -42.28
CA GLY A 168 -12.01 8.60 -43.73
C GLY A 168 -10.99 7.70 -44.43
N ILE A 169 -10.88 7.91 -45.72
CA ILE A 169 -9.96 7.22 -46.63
C ILE A 169 -8.74 8.11 -46.83
N ILE A 170 -7.56 7.61 -46.51
CA ILE A 170 -6.28 8.28 -46.76
C ILE A 170 -5.55 7.57 -47.89
N ALA A 171 -4.96 8.31 -48.82
CA ALA A 171 -4.18 7.76 -49.92
C ALA A 171 -2.96 8.60 -50.21
N GLU A 172 -1.79 7.97 -50.43
CA GLU A 172 -0.54 8.62 -50.79
C GLU A 172 -0.66 9.27 -52.17
N LEU A 173 -0.12 10.49 -52.26
CA LEU A 173 -0.10 11.23 -53.53
C LEU A 173 1.29 11.13 -54.19
N ASP A 174 1.30 11.17 -55.52
CA ASP A 174 2.53 11.31 -56.30
C ASP A 174 2.93 12.79 -56.49
N ALA A 175 3.95 13.05 -57.28
CA ALA A 175 4.48 14.39 -57.51
C ALA A 175 3.52 15.29 -58.37
N GLU A 176 2.46 14.70 -58.89
CA GLU A 176 1.46 15.37 -59.77
C GLU A 176 0.10 15.52 -59.02
N ASP A 177 0.14 15.35 -57.66
CA ASP A 177 -1.07 15.39 -56.76
C ASP A 177 -2.14 14.35 -57.13
N SER A 178 -1.77 13.27 -57.83
CA SER A 178 -2.65 12.15 -58.13
C SER A 178 -2.43 11.00 -57.12
N VAL A 179 -3.45 10.15 -56.93
CA VAL A 179 -3.28 8.98 -56.05
C VAL A 179 -2.19 8.07 -56.64
N LYS A 180 -1.15 7.83 -55.89
CA LYS A 180 -0.01 7.06 -56.28
C LYS A 180 -0.33 5.59 -56.53
N GLU A 181 -0.05 5.08 -57.72
CA GLU A 181 -0.30 3.67 -58.05
C GLU A 181 0.59 2.76 -57.18
N GLY A 182 0.00 1.86 -56.40
CA GLY A 182 0.71 0.99 -55.43
C GLY A 182 1.20 1.73 -54.18
N GLY A 183 0.81 3.00 -53.98
CA GLY A 183 1.08 3.76 -52.77
C GLY A 183 0.28 3.30 -51.54
N ILE A 184 0.56 3.94 -50.41
CA ILE A 184 -0.10 3.64 -49.15
C ILE A 184 -1.54 4.12 -49.21
N GLN A 185 -2.49 3.22 -48.88
CA GLN A 185 -3.91 3.56 -48.80
C GLN A 185 -4.54 2.87 -47.55
N VAL A 186 -5.32 3.62 -46.77
CA VAL A 186 -6.08 3.13 -45.62
C VAL A 186 -7.54 3.59 -45.74
N GLU A 187 -8.46 2.65 -45.69
CA GLU A 187 -9.90 2.93 -45.90
C GLU A 187 -10.64 3.47 -44.68
N ASP A 188 -10.09 3.22 -43.48
CA ASP A 188 -10.71 3.56 -42.19
C ASP A 188 -9.76 4.34 -41.26
N ALA A 189 -8.95 5.21 -41.86
CA ALA A 189 -8.03 6.06 -41.14
C ALA A 189 -8.78 7.00 -40.17
N VAL A 190 -8.36 7.01 -38.92
CA VAL A 190 -8.89 7.88 -37.86
C VAL A 190 -7.91 8.98 -37.57
N ILE A 191 -8.34 10.24 -37.67
CA ILE A 191 -7.52 11.41 -37.40
C ILE A 191 -8.22 12.29 -36.35
N LEU A 192 -7.43 12.75 -35.39
CA LEU A 192 -7.82 13.80 -34.43
C LEU A 192 -6.97 15.05 -34.73
N PRO A 193 -7.44 15.98 -35.60
CA PRO A 193 -6.65 17.14 -35.98
C PRO A 193 -6.26 18.04 -34.81
N GLY A 194 -7.00 18.03 -33.72
CA GLY A 194 -6.66 18.72 -32.47
C GLY A 194 -5.34 18.30 -31.85
N TYR A 195 -4.81 17.11 -32.18
CA TYR A 195 -3.51 16.60 -31.72
C TYR A 195 -2.34 16.92 -32.66
N PHE A 196 -2.60 17.54 -33.81
CA PHE A 196 -1.55 17.94 -34.72
C PHE A 196 -0.60 18.94 -34.07
N LYS A 197 0.68 18.79 -34.33
CA LYS A 197 1.74 19.67 -33.82
C LYS A 197 2.00 20.85 -34.75
N ASP A 198 1.61 20.73 -36.01
CA ASP A 198 1.72 21.75 -37.04
C ASP A 198 0.37 22.46 -37.22
N GLU A 199 0.33 23.74 -36.86
CA GLU A 199 -0.89 24.55 -36.93
C GLU A 199 -1.40 24.76 -38.36
N ASP A 200 -0.51 24.77 -39.38
CA ASP A 200 -0.96 24.94 -40.76
C ASP A 200 -1.64 23.67 -41.28
N GLN A 201 -1.17 22.48 -40.84
CA GLN A 201 -1.85 21.22 -41.13
C GLN A 201 -3.21 21.13 -40.39
N LYS A 202 -3.30 21.64 -39.17
CA LYS A 202 -4.56 21.70 -38.43
C LYS A 202 -5.60 22.60 -39.08
N LYS A 203 -5.19 23.76 -39.55
CA LYS A 203 -6.07 24.72 -40.24
C LYS A 203 -6.77 24.14 -41.49
N LEU A 204 -6.15 23.14 -42.15
CA LEU A 204 -6.78 22.47 -43.30
C LEU A 204 -8.10 21.78 -42.98
N PHE A 205 -8.34 21.52 -41.69
CA PHE A 205 -9.56 20.89 -41.19
C PHE A 205 -10.63 21.90 -40.77
N GLU A 206 -10.33 23.19 -40.67
CA GLU A 206 -11.29 24.21 -40.26
C GLU A 206 -12.45 24.31 -41.24
N GLY A 207 -13.67 24.13 -40.75
CA GLY A 207 -14.90 24.21 -41.55
C GLY A 207 -15.10 23.06 -42.56
N VAL A 208 -14.32 22.01 -42.47
CA VAL A 208 -14.41 20.84 -43.33
C VAL A 208 -15.67 20.05 -42.99
N LYS A 209 -16.34 19.52 -44.03
CA LYS A 209 -17.58 18.73 -43.93
C LYS A 209 -17.37 17.28 -44.34
N VAL A 210 -18.30 16.43 -43.94
CA VAL A 210 -18.37 15.05 -44.44
C VAL A 210 -18.38 15.02 -45.97
N ASN A 211 -17.68 14.08 -46.57
CA ASN A 211 -17.38 13.91 -48.00
C ASN A 211 -16.41 14.95 -48.61
N THR A 212 -15.80 15.83 -47.82
CA THR A 212 -14.73 16.68 -48.32
C THR A 212 -13.44 15.88 -48.47
N VAL A 213 -12.69 16.19 -49.51
CA VAL A 213 -11.32 15.69 -49.72
C VAL A 213 -10.35 16.82 -49.46
N ILE A 214 -9.39 16.59 -48.59
CA ILE A 214 -8.28 17.53 -48.29
C ILE A 214 -6.95 16.87 -48.62
N THR A 215 -5.96 17.69 -48.97
CA THR A 215 -4.57 17.26 -49.08
C THR A 215 -3.80 17.78 -47.87
N PHE A 216 -3.15 16.89 -47.15
CA PHE A 216 -2.33 17.24 -45.98
C PHE A 216 -1.08 16.39 -45.90
N ASN A 217 -0.10 16.82 -45.11
CA ASN A 217 1.12 16.10 -44.89
C ASN A 217 1.15 15.45 -43.49
N PRO A 218 0.94 14.13 -43.39
CA PRO A 218 0.91 13.46 -42.07
C PRO A 218 2.24 13.59 -41.31
N ALA A 219 3.39 13.57 -41.99
CA ALA A 219 4.68 13.70 -41.34
C ALA A 219 4.81 15.07 -40.66
N LYS A 220 4.42 16.16 -41.35
CA LYS A 220 4.40 17.49 -40.75
C LYS A 220 3.38 17.58 -39.61
N ALA A 221 2.16 17.07 -39.82
CA ALA A 221 1.09 17.11 -38.85
C ALA A 221 1.50 16.49 -37.49
N TYR A 222 2.23 15.39 -37.50
CA TYR A 222 2.71 14.69 -36.31
C TYR A 222 4.18 14.97 -35.96
N ASN A 223 4.78 16.04 -36.47
CA ASN A 223 6.16 16.44 -36.21
C ASN A 223 7.16 15.27 -36.43
N GLU A 224 7.00 14.61 -37.58
CA GLU A 224 7.81 13.46 -38.01
C GLU A 224 7.85 12.25 -37.08
N SER A 225 6.81 12.07 -36.25
CA SER A 225 6.69 10.93 -35.35
C SER A 225 6.39 9.64 -36.12
N ASP A 226 7.39 8.78 -36.28
CA ASP A 226 7.25 7.49 -36.97
C ASP A 226 6.20 6.58 -36.28
N VAL A 227 5.98 6.75 -34.98
CA VAL A 227 4.97 5.98 -34.22
C VAL A 227 3.55 6.39 -34.61
N GLU A 228 3.29 7.70 -34.69
CA GLU A 228 1.97 8.23 -35.10
C GLU A 228 1.68 7.92 -36.57
N LEU A 229 2.70 8.07 -37.44
CA LEU A 229 2.60 7.73 -38.86
C LEU A 229 2.32 6.23 -39.06
N ALA A 230 3.05 5.36 -38.39
CA ALA A 230 2.85 3.91 -38.45
C ALA A 230 1.43 3.52 -38.03
N SER A 231 0.92 4.16 -36.97
CA SER A 231 -0.46 3.94 -36.48
C SER A 231 -1.51 4.43 -37.47
N LEU A 232 -1.35 5.65 -38.00
CA LEU A 232 -2.30 6.24 -38.94
C LEU A 232 -2.36 5.48 -40.28
N LEU A 233 -1.19 5.09 -40.81
CA LEU A 233 -1.06 4.51 -42.13
C LEU A 233 -1.10 2.98 -42.12
N HIS A 234 -1.23 2.36 -40.96
CA HIS A 234 -1.26 0.91 -40.75
C HIS A 234 -0.02 0.18 -41.34
N ILE A 235 1.17 0.80 -41.20
CA ILE A 235 2.45 0.29 -41.68
C ILE A 235 3.43 0.04 -40.54
N SER A 236 4.59 -0.57 -40.85
CA SER A 236 5.64 -0.73 -39.86
C SER A 236 6.28 0.62 -39.48
N LYS A 237 6.90 0.70 -38.31
CA LYS A 237 7.61 1.91 -37.89
C LYS A 237 8.83 2.21 -38.79
N GLU A 238 9.46 1.16 -39.27
CA GLU A 238 10.59 1.26 -40.22
C GLU A 238 10.15 1.88 -41.57
N ASP A 239 8.99 1.46 -42.07
CA ASP A 239 8.41 2.02 -43.32
C ASP A 239 7.93 3.46 -43.08
N ALA A 240 7.35 3.76 -41.92
CA ALA A 240 6.89 5.10 -41.55
C ALA A 240 8.03 6.16 -41.59
N ALA A 241 9.26 5.76 -41.23
CA ALA A 241 10.44 6.65 -41.29
C ALA A 241 10.71 7.18 -42.67
N GLY A 242 10.25 6.49 -43.73
CA GLY A 242 10.41 6.90 -45.13
C GLY A 242 9.24 7.78 -45.66
N VAL A 243 8.16 7.89 -44.94
CA VAL A 243 6.95 8.63 -45.40
C VAL A 243 7.14 10.12 -45.11
N ARG A 244 7.23 10.93 -46.19
CA ARG A 244 7.37 12.41 -46.07
C ARG A 244 6.51 13.17 -47.09
N GLY A 245 5.75 12.43 -47.93
CA GLY A 245 4.86 12.97 -48.95
C GLY A 245 3.55 13.47 -48.45
N ASP A 246 2.80 14.06 -49.35
CA ASP A 246 1.45 14.50 -49.09
C ASP A 246 0.43 13.35 -49.36
N PHE A 247 -0.69 13.41 -48.66
CA PHE A 247 -1.78 12.44 -48.78
C PHE A 247 -3.08 13.15 -49.02
N SER A 248 -3.95 12.55 -49.85
CA SER A 248 -5.36 12.92 -49.90
C SER A 248 -6.09 12.24 -48.73
N TYR A 249 -7.00 12.95 -48.13
CA TYR A 249 -7.86 12.41 -47.08
C TYR A 249 -9.33 12.75 -47.38
N GLN A 250 -10.11 11.73 -47.70
CA GLN A 250 -11.56 11.86 -47.89
C GLN A 250 -12.26 11.56 -46.58
N ILE A 251 -12.83 12.56 -45.97
CA ILE A 251 -13.56 12.44 -44.72
C ILE A 251 -14.92 11.77 -44.96
N THR A 252 -15.15 10.60 -44.36
CA THR A 252 -16.40 9.85 -44.46
C THR A 252 -17.32 10.05 -43.27
N GLU A 253 -16.73 10.36 -42.11
CA GLU A 253 -17.45 10.57 -40.85
C GLU A 253 -16.72 11.58 -39.96
N ILE A 254 -17.47 12.42 -39.27
CA ILE A 254 -16.99 13.30 -38.23
C ILE A 254 -17.75 12.98 -36.95
N THR A 255 -17.05 12.74 -35.85
CA THR A 255 -17.68 12.47 -34.57
C THR A 255 -17.20 13.48 -33.54
N ARG A 256 -18.14 14.01 -32.78
CA ARG A 256 -17.92 14.96 -31.71
C ARG A 256 -18.21 14.32 -30.37
N TYR A 257 -17.24 14.41 -29.43
CA TYR A 257 -17.51 14.02 -28.06
C TYR A 257 -18.39 15.07 -27.38
N VAL A 258 -19.58 14.65 -26.94
CA VAL A 258 -20.54 15.50 -26.23
C VAL A 258 -20.60 15.04 -24.77
N PRO A 259 -20.21 15.91 -23.81
CA PRO A 259 -20.41 15.60 -22.39
C PRO A 259 -21.88 15.31 -22.11
N SER A 260 -22.14 14.37 -21.20
CA SER A 260 -23.52 14.07 -20.80
C SER A 260 -24.20 15.32 -20.19
N GLU A 261 -25.48 15.48 -20.46
CA GLU A 261 -26.29 16.44 -19.72
C GLU A 261 -26.59 15.92 -18.32
N LEU A 262 -27.05 16.80 -17.42
CA LEU A 262 -27.45 16.47 -16.04
C LEU A 262 -28.84 15.79 -16.05
N THR A 263 -28.84 14.53 -16.50
CA THR A 263 -30.04 13.71 -16.66
C THR A 263 -30.15 12.66 -15.56
N GLN A 264 -31.34 12.04 -15.42
CA GLN A 264 -31.54 10.93 -14.49
C GLN A 264 -30.59 9.78 -14.77
N GLU A 265 -30.30 9.50 -16.04
CA GLU A 265 -29.35 8.45 -16.44
C GLU A 265 -27.93 8.70 -15.87
N LEU A 266 -27.46 9.95 -15.97
CA LEU A 266 -26.17 10.33 -15.37
C LEU A 266 -26.21 10.14 -13.84
N PHE A 267 -27.29 10.56 -13.19
CA PHE A 267 -27.41 10.44 -11.72
C PHE A 267 -27.41 8.99 -11.28
N ASP A 268 -28.13 8.14 -12.02
CA ASP A 268 -28.21 6.70 -11.74
C ASP A 268 -26.86 5.99 -11.99
N ASN A 269 -26.13 6.38 -13.03
CA ASN A 269 -24.81 5.84 -13.32
C ASN A 269 -23.77 6.19 -12.24
N VAL A 270 -23.86 7.41 -11.68
CA VAL A 270 -22.89 7.89 -10.69
C VAL A 270 -23.21 7.41 -9.28
N PHE A 271 -24.46 7.54 -8.84
CA PHE A 271 -24.87 7.27 -7.46
C PHE A 271 -25.71 6.02 -7.27
N GLY A 272 -26.15 5.41 -8.36
CA GLY A 272 -27.04 4.24 -8.34
C GLY A 272 -28.52 4.63 -8.56
N GLU A 273 -29.25 3.70 -9.17
CA GLU A 273 -30.63 3.89 -9.63
C GLU A 273 -31.55 4.46 -8.55
N GLY A 274 -32.22 5.58 -8.88
CA GLY A 274 -33.24 6.22 -8.07
C GLY A 274 -32.77 6.90 -6.78
N LYS A 275 -31.48 6.93 -6.49
CA LYS A 275 -30.93 7.55 -5.27
C LYS A 275 -30.91 9.09 -5.35
N VAL A 276 -30.71 9.64 -6.52
CA VAL A 276 -30.61 11.06 -6.79
C VAL A 276 -31.59 11.39 -7.93
N LYS A 277 -32.44 12.39 -7.74
CA LYS A 277 -33.57 12.65 -8.67
C LYS A 277 -33.56 14.05 -9.29
N SER A 278 -32.64 14.91 -8.87
CA SER A 278 -32.52 16.27 -9.37
C SER A 278 -31.07 16.74 -9.38
N GLU A 279 -30.78 17.80 -10.15
CA GLU A 279 -29.46 18.45 -10.14
C GLU A 279 -29.08 18.93 -8.74
N GLU A 280 -30.03 19.46 -7.97
CA GLU A 280 -29.78 19.92 -6.59
C GLU A 280 -29.35 18.75 -5.70
N GLU A 281 -30.06 17.61 -5.77
CA GLU A 281 -29.69 16.40 -5.04
C GLU A 281 -28.35 15.83 -5.54
N PHE A 282 -28.04 15.91 -6.83
CA PHE A 282 -26.77 15.47 -7.40
C PHE A 282 -25.61 16.29 -6.85
N ARG A 283 -25.73 17.61 -6.86
CA ARG A 283 -24.73 18.53 -6.28
C ARG A 283 -24.57 18.32 -4.79
N LYS A 284 -25.66 18.09 -4.07
CA LYS A 284 -25.64 17.77 -2.64
C LYS A 284 -24.91 16.45 -2.37
N ALA A 285 -25.19 15.41 -3.13
CA ALA A 285 -24.52 14.12 -3.00
C ALA A 285 -23.00 14.23 -3.28
N ILE A 286 -22.61 15.05 -4.26
CA ILE A 286 -21.20 15.37 -4.51
C ILE A 286 -20.58 16.10 -3.32
N SER A 287 -21.26 17.09 -2.74
CA SER A 287 -20.77 17.79 -1.55
C SER A 287 -20.57 16.84 -0.38
N GLU A 288 -21.54 15.97 -0.10
CA GLU A 288 -21.44 14.96 0.95
C GLU A 288 -20.30 13.98 0.72
N GLN A 289 -20.06 13.57 -0.53
CA GLN A 289 -18.93 12.71 -0.90
C GLN A 289 -17.58 13.41 -0.67
N LEU A 290 -17.45 14.68 -1.06
CA LEU A 290 -16.25 15.49 -0.81
C LEU A 290 -16.03 15.71 0.68
N GLU A 291 -17.09 15.99 1.44
CA GLU A 291 -17.01 16.14 2.90
C GLU A 291 -16.52 14.86 3.58
N GLN A 292 -17.00 13.68 3.15
CA GLN A 292 -16.52 12.39 3.66
C GLN A 292 -15.06 12.14 3.32
N GLN A 293 -14.65 12.45 2.08
CA GLN A 293 -13.26 12.35 1.67
C GLN A 293 -12.38 13.27 2.52
N PHE A 294 -12.76 14.53 2.68
CA PHE A 294 -12.01 15.50 3.47
C PHE A 294 -12.02 15.20 4.97
N ALA A 295 -13.05 14.53 5.47
CA ALA A 295 -13.06 14.06 6.86
C ALA A 295 -11.98 12.99 7.09
N ALA A 296 -11.76 12.10 6.13
CA ALA A 296 -10.68 11.12 6.19
C ALA A 296 -9.29 11.79 6.15
N GLU A 297 -9.09 12.77 5.27
CA GLU A 297 -7.87 13.58 5.19
C GLU A 297 -7.60 14.33 6.51
N SER A 298 -8.66 14.97 7.06
CA SER A 298 -8.60 15.67 8.35
C SER A 298 -8.24 14.72 9.50
N GLN A 299 -8.77 13.50 9.48
CA GLN A 299 -8.46 12.46 10.47
C GLN A 299 -7.02 12.00 10.38
N PHE A 300 -6.53 11.76 9.17
CA PHE A 300 -5.13 11.41 8.92
C PHE A 300 -4.19 12.51 9.43
N ARG A 301 -4.48 13.78 9.09
CA ARG A 301 -3.69 14.91 9.58
C ARG A 301 -3.72 15.04 11.10
N PHE A 302 -4.86 14.80 11.72
CA PHE A 302 -4.97 14.84 13.18
C PHE A 302 -4.04 13.80 13.84
N MET A 303 -4.00 12.56 13.33
CA MET A 303 -3.10 11.53 13.86
C MET A 303 -1.63 11.91 13.67
N PHE A 304 -1.30 12.54 12.55
CA PHE A 304 0.03 13.08 12.31
C PHE A 304 0.40 14.18 13.34
N ASP A 305 -0.52 15.10 13.61
CA ASP A 305 -0.32 16.17 14.60
C ASP A 305 -0.24 15.62 16.05
N VAL A 306 -1.00 14.57 16.37
CA VAL A 306 -0.89 13.82 17.65
C VAL A 306 0.51 13.24 17.79
N ARG A 307 1.00 12.57 16.75
CA ARG A 307 2.33 11.98 16.72
C ARG A 307 3.40 13.05 16.96
N GLU A 308 3.39 14.12 16.19
CA GLU A 308 4.36 15.21 16.30
C GLU A 308 4.33 15.87 17.67
N TYR A 309 3.12 16.09 18.22
CA TYR A 309 2.95 16.63 19.55
C TYR A 309 3.59 15.74 20.63
N LEU A 310 3.36 14.42 20.54
CA LEU A 310 3.89 13.47 21.50
C LEU A 310 5.40 13.27 21.33
N GLU A 311 5.91 13.13 20.10
CA GLU A 311 7.34 13.05 19.84
C GLU A 311 8.09 14.26 20.41
N LYS A 312 7.55 15.47 20.22
CA LYS A 312 8.12 16.70 20.79
C LYS A 312 8.05 16.74 22.32
N ARG A 313 6.95 16.26 22.92
CA ARG A 313 6.77 16.26 24.38
C ARG A 313 7.65 15.23 25.06
N ILE A 314 7.77 14.03 24.48
CA ILE A 314 8.59 12.93 25.00
C ILE A 314 10.07 13.24 24.83
N GLY A 315 10.46 13.88 23.73
CA GLY A 315 11.86 14.20 23.43
C GLY A 315 12.65 12.96 22.98
N THR A 316 13.97 13.02 23.17
CA THR A 316 14.86 11.94 22.76
C THR A 316 14.80 10.78 23.75
N LEU A 317 14.48 9.59 23.25
CA LEU A 317 14.50 8.36 24.02
C LEU A 317 15.89 7.72 23.94
N GLU A 318 16.28 7.05 25.01
CA GLU A 318 17.48 6.19 25.05
C GLU A 318 17.13 4.84 24.44
N TRP A 319 17.95 4.37 23.49
CA TRP A 319 17.75 3.09 22.83
C TRP A 319 18.94 2.15 23.04
N PRO A 320 18.73 0.84 23.09
CA PRO A 320 19.80 -0.13 23.08
C PRO A 320 20.36 -0.33 21.67
N ASP A 321 20.92 0.74 21.06
CA ASP A 321 21.27 0.80 19.65
C ASP A 321 22.11 -0.37 19.16
N ALA A 322 23.17 -0.72 19.91
CA ALA A 322 24.03 -1.83 19.53
C ALA A 322 23.29 -3.17 19.49
N LEU A 323 22.38 -3.40 20.43
CA LEU A 323 21.60 -4.64 20.50
C LEU A 323 20.51 -4.65 19.43
N LEU A 324 19.82 -3.53 19.22
CA LEU A 324 18.79 -3.43 18.17
C LEU A 324 19.38 -3.60 16.76
N LYS A 325 20.58 -3.08 16.49
CA LYS A 325 21.30 -3.32 15.24
C LYS A 325 21.65 -4.80 15.07
N ARG A 326 22.09 -5.48 16.13
CA ARG A 326 22.34 -6.95 16.12
C ARG A 326 21.04 -7.73 15.83
N ILE A 327 19.93 -7.37 16.46
CA ILE A 327 18.60 -7.97 16.22
C ILE A 327 18.19 -7.75 14.77
N MET A 328 18.31 -6.53 14.26
CA MET A 328 17.97 -6.19 12.88
C MET A 328 18.82 -6.96 11.88
N LEU A 329 20.12 -7.12 12.15
CA LEU A 329 21.03 -7.92 11.32
C LEU A 329 20.67 -9.42 11.37
N ALA A 330 20.34 -9.95 12.54
CA ALA A 330 19.93 -11.33 12.70
C ALA A 330 18.65 -11.68 11.90
N ASN A 331 17.73 -10.70 11.81
CA ASN A 331 16.48 -10.84 11.05
C ASN A 331 16.64 -10.58 9.54
N ASN A 332 17.77 -9.99 9.10
CA ASN A 332 18.05 -9.63 7.71
C ASN A 332 19.46 -10.12 7.28
N LYS A 333 19.80 -11.36 7.59
CA LYS A 333 21.13 -11.92 7.33
C LYS A 333 21.56 -11.86 5.86
N ASP A 334 20.57 -11.96 4.96
CA ASP A 334 20.74 -11.90 3.51
C ASP A 334 21.08 -10.49 3.00
N LYS A 335 20.74 -9.42 3.75
CA LYS A 335 20.91 -8.02 3.34
C LYS A 335 22.20 -7.38 3.89
N GLY A 336 22.78 -7.93 4.96
CA GLY A 336 24.05 -7.50 5.54
C GLY A 336 24.00 -6.20 6.36
N GLU A 337 25.18 -5.78 6.86
CA GLU A 337 25.33 -4.64 7.77
C GLU A 337 25.00 -3.29 7.14
N GLU A 338 25.31 -3.11 5.85
CA GLU A 338 25.02 -1.86 5.15
C GLU A 338 23.51 -1.56 5.14
N TYR A 339 22.68 -2.57 4.93
CA TYR A 339 21.23 -2.44 5.02
C TYR A 339 20.79 -1.98 6.40
N VAL A 340 21.39 -2.53 7.46
CA VAL A 340 21.07 -2.14 8.85
C VAL A 340 21.40 -0.66 9.08
N GLU A 341 22.61 -0.21 8.72
CA GLU A 341 23.01 1.18 8.91
C GLU A 341 22.12 2.17 8.15
N GLN A 342 21.74 1.86 6.91
CA GLN A 342 20.88 2.73 6.09
C GLN A 342 19.45 2.82 6.61
N ASN A 343 18.93 1.76 7.25
CA ASN A 343 17.52 1.68 7.64
C ASN A 343 17.30 1.84 9.16
N TYR A 344 18.34 1.84 9.96
CA TYR A 344 18.25 1.84 11.42
C TYR A 344 17.47 3.03 11.97
N GLU A 345 17.79 4.26 11.57
CA GLU A 345 17.10 5.46 12.05
C GLU A 345 15.60 5.48 11.71
N GLY A 346 15.25 5.02 10.51
CA GLY A 346 13.86 4.86 10.11
C GLY A 346 13.12 3.83 10.95
N SER A 347 13.78 2.70 11.23
CA SER A 347 13.23 1.63 12.05
C SER A 347 13.02 2.07 13.51
N ILE A 348 13.94 2.84 14.07
CA ILE A 348 13.80 3.38 15.44
C ILE A 348 12.66 4.39 15.53
N ARG A 349 12.50 5.27 14.53
CA ARG A 349 11.35 6.19 14.50
C ARG A 349 10.01 5.46 14.38
N ALA A 350 9.95 4.41 13.58
CA ALA A 350 8.77 3.55 13.50
C ALA A 350 8.49 2.82 14.82
N LEU A 351 9.52 2.27 15.44
CA LEU A 351 9.42 1.59 16.74
C LEU A 351 8.95 2.55 17.85
N ALA A 352 9.52 3.76 17.92
CA ALA A 352 9.08 4.80 18.86
C ALA A 352 7.59 5.11 18.72
N TRP A 353 7.13 5.31 17.48
CA TRP A 353 5.72 5.55 17.22
C TRP A 353 4.84 4.36 17.61
N HIS A 354 5.26 3.14 17.30
CA HIS A 354 4.55 1.93 17.69
C HIS A 354 4.39 1.81 19.22
N LEU A 355 5.46 2.09 19.99
CA LEU A 355 5.39 2.10 21.45
C LEU A 355 4.45 3.20 21.99
N ILE A 356 4.45 4.39 21.37
CA ILE A 356 3.53 5.47 21.69
C ILE A 356 2.08 5.02 21.43
N GLN A 357 1.82 4.45 20.27
CA GLN A 357 0.49 3.94 19.91
C GLN A 357 0.00 2.89 20.91
N ASN A 358 0.84 1.94 21.32
CA ASN A 358 0.47 0.91 22.30
C ASN A 358 0.05 1.50 23.65
N LYS A 359 0.74 2.56 24.10
CA LYS A 359 0.35 3.28 25.32
C LYS A 359 -0.98 4.01 25.15
N LEU A 360 -1.21 4.64 24.01
CA LEU A 360 -2.49 5.30 23.71
C LEU A 360 -3.64 4.29 23.56
N VAL A 361 -3.41 3.14 22.95
CA VAL A 361 -4.39 2.04 22.89
C VAL A 361 -4.76 1.57 24.29
N THR A 362 -3.77 1.41 25.16
CA THR A 362 -3.98 1.06 26.57
C THR A 362 -4.78 2.14 27.30
N GLN A 363 -4.45 3.42 27.10
CA GLN A 363 -5.13 4.56 27.70
C GLN A 363 -6.59 4.65 27.25
N THR A 364 -6.85 4.46 25.95
CA THR A 364 -8.20 4.61 25.36
C THR A 364 -9.08 3.37 25.55
N GLY A 365 -8.45 2.22 25.81
CA GLY A 365 -9.14 0.94 25.95
C GLY A 365 -9.79 0.43 24.66
N ILE A 366 -9.41 0.97 23.48
CA ILE A 366 -9.95 0.49 22.20
C ILE A 366 -9.53 -0.96 21.95
N LYS A 367 -10.43 -1.69 21.30
CA LYS A 367 -10.20 -3.07 20.86
C LYS A 367 -10.53 -3.18 19.38
N ILE A 368 -9.75 -3.95 18.66
CA ILE A 368 -10.00 -4.27 17.26
C ILE A 368 -10.73 -5.59 17.20
N GLU A 369 -11.93 -5.56 16.63
CA GLU A 369 -12.81 -6.72 16.47
C GLU A 369 -12.79 -7.20 15.02
N GLN A 370 -13.33 -8.38 14.74
CA GLN A 370 -13.35 -8.93 13.37
C GLN A 370 -14.16 -8.04 12.42
N ASP A 371 -15.22 -7.42 12.91
CA ASP A 371 -16.05 -6.49 12.11
C ASP A 371 -15.25 -5.25 11.68
N ASP A 372 -14.37 -4.74 12.53
CA ASP A 372 -13.48 -3.63 12.19
C ASP A 372 -12.54 -3.98 11.01
N LEU A 373 -11.98 -5.19 11.07
CA LEU A 373 -11.09 -5.69 10.02
C LEU A 373 -11.85 -5.93 8.72
N LEU A 374 -13.07 -6.45 8.80
CA LEU A 374 -13.92 -6.66 7.63
C LEU A 374 -14.26 -5.33 6.95
N GLU A 375 -14.66 -4.31 7.73
CA GLU A 375 -14.99 -2.99 7.20
C GLU A 375 -13.74 -2.31 6.59
N MET A 376 -12.58 -2.41 7.23
CA MET A 376 -11.32 -1.91 6.65
C MET A 376 -10.96 -2.62 5.34
N ALA A 377 -11.11 -3.93 5.28
CA ALA A 377 -10.87 -4.70 4.07
C ALA A 377 -11.87 -4.33 2.95
N LYS A 378 -13.14 -4.06 3.30
CA LYS A 378 -14.16 -3.58 2.36
C LYS A 378 -13.84 -2.17 1.85
N GLU A 379 -13.41 -1.25 2.71
CA GLU A 379 -12.96 0.09 2.31
C GLU A 379 -11.78 0.01 1.32
N GLN A 380 -10.78 -0.80 1.62
CA GLN A 380 -9.62 -1.01 0.75
C GLN A 380 -10.04 -1.63 -0.60
N THR A 381 -10.90 -2.64 -0.57
CA THR A 381 -11.43 -3.27 -1.78
C THR A 381 -12.22 -2.27 -2.63
N ARG A 382 -13.07 -1.44 -2.01
CA ARG A 382 -13.82 -0.40 -2.71
C ARG A 382 -12.91 0.61 -3.41
N MET A 383 -11.84 1.06 -2.74
CA MET A 383 -10.84 1.96 -3.35
C MET A 383 -10.14 1.29 -4.54
N GLN A 384 -9.79 0.01 -4.42
CA GLN A 384 -9.17 -0.74 -5.50
C GLN A 384 -10.10 -0.88 -6.71
N PHE A 385 -11.37 -1.22 -6.51
CA PHE A 385 -12.34 -1.29 -7.62
C PHE A 385 -12.57 0.08 -8.26
N ALA A 386 -12.60 1.15 -7.46
CA ALA A 386 -12.76 2.52 -7.98
C ALA A 386 -11.61 2.93 -8.92
N GLN A 387 -10.37 2.49 -8.65
CA GLN A 387 -9.22 2.71 -9.55
C GLN A 387 -9.40 2.05 -10.92
N TYR A 388 -10.14 0.93 -10.98
CA TYR A 388 -10.51 0.26 -12.24
C TYR A 388 -11.82 0.78 -12.84
N GLY A 389 -12.34 1.92 -12.34
CA GLY A 389 -13.56 2.55 -12.85
C GLY A 389 -14.87 1.96 -12.32
N MET A 390 -14.81 1.00 -11.39
CA MET A 390 -15.99 0.38 -10.79
C MET A 390 -16.35 1.09 -9.47
N ALA A 391 -17.09 2.18 -9.56
CA ALA A 391 -17.47 2.99 -8.39
C ALA A 391 -18.62 2.35 -7.57
N ASN A 392 -19.55 1.68 -8.25
CA ASN A 392 -20.74 1.07 -7.64
C ASN A 392 -20.60 -0.46 -7.56
N VAL A 393 -19.84 -0.95 -6.59
CA VAL A 393 -19.67 -2.38 -6.36
C VAL A 393 -20.70 -2.86 -5.33
N PRO A 394 -21.47 -3.94 -5.60
CA PRO A 394 -22.40 -4.51 -4.63
C PRO A 394 -21.70 -4.92 -3.34
N ASP A 395 -22.33 -4.66 -2.18
CA ASP A 395 -21.74 -4.94 -0.87
C ASP A 395 -21.40 -6.42 -0.66
N GLU A 396 -22.19 -7.34 -1.23
CA GLU A 396 -21.90 -8.77 -1.20
C GLU A 396 -20.58 -9.11 -1.88
N LEU A 397 -20.30 -8.49 -3.05
CA LEU A 397 -19.04 -8.69 -3.77
C LEU A 397 -17.87 -8.12 -2.97
N LEU A 398 -18.01 -6.91 -2.40
CA LEU A 398 -17.01 -6.33 -1.51
C LEU A 398 -16.72 -7.22 -0.31
N THR A 399 -17.77 -7.77 0.32
CA THR A 399 -17.65 -8.66 1.47
C THR A 399 -16.90 -9.95 1.13
N ASN A 400 -17.18 -10.54 -0.03
CA ASN A 400 -16.50 -11.74 -0.49
C ASN A 400 -14.99 -11.49 -0.72
N TYR A 401 -14.63 -10.42 -1.42
CA TYR A 401 -13.24 -10.05 -1.64
C TYR A 401 -12.51 -9.69 -0.33
N ALA A 402 -13.15 -8.92 0.54
CA ALA A 402 -12.62 -8.57 1.85
C ALA A 402 -12.34 -9.82 2.70
N THR A 403 -13.28 -10.78 2.70
CA THR A 403 -13.11 -12.04 3.42
C THR A 403 -11.94 -12.86 2.90
N GLU A 404 -11.70 -12.88 1.58
CA GLU A 404 -10.54 -13.55 1.01
C GLU A 404 -9.22 -12.86 1.40
N GLN A 405 -9.19 -11.52 1.49
CA GLN A 405 -8.02 -10.80 1.96
C GLN A 405 -7.68 -11.13 3.41
N LEU A 406 -8.69 -11.30 4.28
CA LEU A 406 -8.52 -11.65 5.69
C LEU A 406 -7.96 -13.06 5.93
N LYS A 407 -7.91 -13.94 4.91
CA LYS A 407 -7.26 -15.26 5.02
C LYS A 407 -5.74 -15.19 4.95
N LYS A 408 -5.17 -14.09 4.47
CA LYS A 408 -3.73 -13.89 4.34
C LYS A 408 -3.20 -13.11 5.54
N ARG A 409 -2.35 -13.74 6.34
CA ARG A 409 -1.81 -13.16 7.58
C ARG A 409 -1.17 -11.78 7.37
N GLU A 410 -0.38 -11.63 6.32
CA GLU A 410 0.29 -10.36 5.98
C GLU A 410 -0.72 -9.21 5.78
N ASN A 411 -1.89 -9.49 5.16
CA ASN A 411 -2.93 -8.50 4.98
C ASN A 411 -3.62 -8.16 6.31
N VAL A 412 -3.82 -9.17 7.18
CA VAL A 412 -4.48 -8.99 8.47
C VAL A 412 -3.66 -8.05 9.36
N ASP A 413 -2.35 -8.22 9.42
CA ASP A 413 -1.47 -7.38 10.24
C ASP A 413 -1.55 -5.90 9.79
N ALA A 414 -1.51 -5.64 8.48
CA ALA A 414 -1.68 -4.30 7.93
C ALA A 414 -3.07 -3.70 8.17
N LEU A 415 -4.12 -4.54 8.16
CA LEU A 415 -5.49 -4.10 8.44
C LEU A 415 -5.69 -3.78 9.93
N ILE A 416 -5.07 -4.57 10.83
CA ILE A 416 -5.08 -4.29 12.28
C ILE A 416 -4.45 -2.93 12.55
N GLU A 417 -3.30 -2.64 11.96
CA GLU A 417 -2.61 -1.35 12.13
C GLU A 417 -3.50 -0.18 11.70
N ARG A 418 -4.08 -0.25 10.51
CA ARG A 418 -5.00 0.79 9.99
C ARG A 418 -6.27 0.94 10.82
N ALA A 419 -6.89 -0.18 11.23
CA ALA A 419 -8.08 -0.15 12.07
C ALA A 419 -7.76 0.46 13.44
N THR A 420 -6.60 0.12 14.01
CA THR A 420 -6.11 0.71 15.26
C THR A 420 -5.94 2.21 15.13
N GLU A 421 -5.25 2.68 14.08
CA GLU A 421 -5.03 4.10 13.84
C GLU A 421 -6.35 4.87 13.67
N LYS A 422 -7.30 4.31 12.90
CA LYS A 422 -8.62 4.89 12.69
C LYS A 422 -9.41 5.01 14.01
N LYS A 423 -9.51 3.92 14.77
CA LYS A 423 -10.22 3.91 16.06
C LYS A 423 -9.53 4.78 17.10
N LEU A 424 -8.21 4.73 17.15
CA LEU A 424 -7.43 5.56 18.06
C LEU A 424 -7.66 7.04 17.78
N GLY A 425 -7.62 7.45 16.53
CA GLY A 425 -7.88 8.83 16.15
C GLY A 425 -9.30 9.30 16.49
N ILE A 426 -10.30 8.43 16.45
CA ILE A 426 -11.66 8.76 16.90
C ILE A 426 -11.68 8.94 18.43
N ALA A 427 -11.09 7.99 19.17
CA ALA A 427 -11.08 8.03 20.65
C ALA A 427 -10.28 9.23 21.18
N LEU A 428 -9.15 9.57 20.58
CA LEU A 428 -8.31 10.68 21.01
C LEU A 428 -8.97 12.05 20.81
N LYS A 429 -9.85 12.21 19.81
CA LYS A 429 -10.60 13.47 19.64
C LYS A 429 -11.53 13.78 20.81
N GLU A 430 -11.98 12.78 21.54
CA GLU A 430 -12.81 12.95 22.73
C GLU A 430 -11.98 13.25 24.00
N ILE A 431 -10.69 12.91 23.97
CA ILE A 431 -9.79 13.05 25.12
C ILE A 431 -9.08 14.40 25.11
N VAL A 432 -8.60 14.83 23.94
CA VAL A 432 -7.79 16.04 23.80
C VAL A 432 -8.64 17.28 23.54
N LYS A 433 -8.09 18.43 23.83
CA LYS A 433 -8.70 19.72 23.45
C LYS A 433 -8.43 20.04 21.99
N LEU A 434 -9.44 19.85 21.12
CA LEU A 434 -9.32 20.19 19.70
C LEU A 434 -9.27 21.69 19.46
N THR A 435 -8.23 22.16 18.77
CA THR A 435 -8.17 23.51 18.20
C THR A 435 -8.66 23.45 16.75
N LYS A 436 -9.98 23.60 16.57
CA LYS A 436 -10.62 23.51 15.25
C LYS A 436 -10.20 24.68 14.35
N LYS A 437 -9.77 24.36 13.12
CA LYS A 437 -9.38 25.32 12.08
C LYS A 437 -10.04 24.93 10.77
N SER A 438 -10.77 25.86 10.16
CA SER A 438 -11.34 25.65 8.84
C SER A 438 -10.39 26.24 7.79
N VAL A 439 -9.96 25.43 6.83
CA VAL A 439 -8.94 25.74 5.83
C VAL A 439 -9.41 25.43 4.43
N THR A 440 -8.77 26.03 3.43
CA THR A 440 -8.92 25.60 2.02
C THR A 440 -8.08 24.35 1.76
N MET A 441 -8.32 23.68 0.63
CA MET A 441 -7.50 22.52 0.21
C MET A 441 -6.03 22.91 0.03
N GLU A 442 -5.74 24.06 -0.56
CA GLU A 442 -4.37 24.55 -0.75
C GLU A 442 -3.66 24.81 0.59
N GLU A 443 -4.36 25.45 1.54
CA GLU A 443 -3.83 25.65 2.88
C GLU A 443 -3.56 24.32 3.60
N PHE A 444 -4.44 23.34 3.39
CA PHE A 444 -4.30 22.00 3.97
C PHE A 444 -3.09 21.26 3.39
N GLN A 445 -2.89 21.30 2.08
CA GLN A 445 -1.73 20.69 1.42
C GLN A 445 -0.40 21.28 1.91
N LYS A 446 -0.33 22.61 2.09
CA LYS A 446 0.86 23.30 2.64
C LYS A 446 1.25 22.85 4.05
N LEU A 447 0.33 22.24 4.82
CA LEU A 447 0.66 21.70 6.15
C LEU A 447 1.64 20.49 6.05
N PHE A 448 1.73 19.83 4.90
CA PHE A 448 2.64 18.68 4.67
C PHE A 448 3.94 19.09 3.98
N GLU A 449 3.98 20.21 3.26
CA GLU A 449 5.16 20.66 2.50
C GLU A 449 6.28 21.23 3.38
N ASN A 450 5.96 21.72 4.55
CA ASN A 450 6.89 22.42 5.44
C ASN A 450 7.60 21.48 6.44
N LYS A 451 7.76 20.17 6.09
CA LYS A 451 8.33 19.16 7.01
C LYS A 451 9.29 18.21 6.34
#